data_13bb50bab661be59ca21c276ffb8aa0c
#
_entry.id   13bb50bab661be59ca21c276ffb8aa0c
#
_cell.length_a   1.000
_cell.length_b   1.000
_cell.length_c   1.000
_cell.angle_alpha   90.00
_cell.angle_beta   90.00
_cell.angle_gamma   90.00
#
_symmetry.space_group_name_H-M   'P 1'
#
loop_
_entity.id
_entity.type
_entity.pdbx_description
1 polymer ?
#
loop_
_entity_poly.entity_id
_entity_poly.type
_entity_poly.pdbx_seq_one_letter_code
_entity_poly.pdbx_strand_id
1 'polypeptide(L)'
;NRFKHQKWLASSTGVLVLVGIAGLWLDASLKLVLLWMLLIAIGSGAALSLALTLIGLRSQNPQQASHLSGMAQSVGYLFAAIGPVLLGALYDLTQSWTPAILFLMATAMIISLTGLGAGRNQYVLQHEKQAS
;
A
#
# COMPACT_ATOMS: atom_id res chain seq x y z
N ASN A 1 -16.92 -4.29 16.96
CA ASN A 1 -17.07 -3.37 15.80
C ASN A 1 -15.77 -2.68 15.32
N ARG A 2 -14.64 -2.83 16.03
CA ARG A 2 -13.34 -2.24 15.62
C ARG A 2 -12.84 -2.77 14.26
N PHE A 3 -13.14 -4.00 13.90
CA PHE A 3 -12.65 -4.63 12.67
C PHE A 3 -13.40 -4.21 11.39
N LYS A 4 -14.66 -3.78 11.48
CA LYS A 4 -15.38 -3.24 10.32
C LYS A 4 -14.78 -1.90 9.86
N HIS A 5 -14.35 -1.07 10.80
CA HIS A 5 -13.71 0.21 10.48
C HIS A 5 -12.34 0.04 9.79
N GLN A 6 -11.57 -1.00 10.11
CA GLN A 6 -10.26 -1.24 9.52
C GLN A 6 -10.32 -1.56 8.02
N LYS A 7 -11.35 -2.28 7.55
CA LYS A 7 -11.55 -2.55 6.12
C LYS A 7 -11.84 -1.27 5.34
N TRP A 8 -12.70 -0.42 5.88
CA TRP A 8 -13.03 0.86 5.28
C TRP A 8 -11.85 1.81 5.26
N LEU A 9 -11.06 1.84 6.33
CA LEU A 9 -9.82 2.61 6.39
C LEU A 9 -8.81 2.12 5.35
N ALA A 10 -8.60 0.81 5.22
CA ALA A 10 -7.69 0.25 4.22
C ALA A 10 -8.15 0.55 2.78
N SER A 11 -9.44 0.48 2.52
CA SER A 11 -9.99 0.83 1.21
C SER A 11 -9.86 2.33 0.92
N SER A 12 -10.14 3.19 1.90
CA SER A 12 -10.06 4.65 1.72
C SER A 12 -8.64 5.13 1.42
N THR A 13 -7.61 4.51 2.01
CA THR A 13 -6.21 4.86 1.70
C THR A 13 -5.85 4.53 0.25
N GLY A 14 -6.29 3.37 -0.25
CA GLY A 14 -6.10 3.00 -1.65
C GLY A 14 -6.85 3.92 -2.62
N VAL A 15 -8.08 4.29 -2.29
CA VAL A 15 -8.87 5.24 -3.11
C VAL A 15 -8.20 6.61 -3.16
N LEU A 16 -7.66 7.11 -2.06
CA LEU A 16 -6.92 8.39 -2.04
C LEU A 16 -5.71 8.36 -2.98
N VAL A 17 -4.94 7.28 -2.97
CA VAL A 17 -3.79 7.11 -3.86
C VAL A 17 -4.23 7.04 -5.32
N LEU A 18 -5.29 6.26 -5.63
CA LEU A 18 -5.83 6.15 -6.98
C LEU A 18 -6.33 7.49 -7.51
N VAL A 19 -7.07 8.24 -6.71
CA VAL A 19 -7.56 9.58 -7.07
C VAL A 19 -6.40 10.53 -7.32
N GLY A 20 -5.37 10.50 -6.47
CA GLY A 20 -4.18 11.33 -6.66
C GLY A 20 -3.43 11.01 -7.96
N ILE A 21 -3.22 9.71 -8.27
CA ILE A 21 -2.56 9.29 -9.52
C ILE A 21 -3.41 9.64 -10.74
N ALA A 22 -4.72 9.38 -10.69
CA ALA A 22 -5.64 9.73 -11.77
C ALA A 22 -5.69 11.24 -12.00
N GLY A 23 -5.68 12.03 -10.92
CA GLY A 23 -5.63 13.48 -10.99
C GLY A 23 -4.37 14.01 -11.68
N LEU A 24 -3.19 13.45 -11.36
CA LEU A 24 -1.95 13.76 -12.03
C LEU A 24 -1.96 13.43 -13.52
N TRP A 25 -2.67 12.36 -13.90
CA TRP A 25 -2.79 11.97 -15.31
C TRP A 25 -3.73 12.89 -16.09
N LEU A 26 -4.84 13.32 -15.47
CA LEU A 26 -5.87 14.13 -16.13
C LEU A 26 -5.46 15.63 -16.18
N ASP A 27 -4.86 16.14 -15.12
CA ASP A 27 -4.47 17.55 -15.03
C ASP A 27 -3.19 17.72 -14.21
N ALA A 28 -2.08 17.83 -14.90
CA ALA A 28 -0.76 18.10 -14.34
C ALA A 28 -0.46 19.62 -14.23
N SER A 29 -1.47 20.49 -14.13
CA SER A 29 -1.26 21.92 -13.94
C SER A 29 -0.51 22.19 -12.63
N LEU A 30 0.39 23.18 -12.64
CA LEU A 30 1.28 23.47 -11.51
C LEU A 30 0.53 23.70 -10.18
N LYS A 31 -0.69 24.19 -10.24
CA LYS A 31 -1.53 24.47 -9.07
C LYS A 31 -2.15 23.19 -8.48
N LEU A 32 -2.51 22.23 -9.32
CA LEU A 32 -3.19 21.01 -8.90
C LEU A 32 -2.21 19.86 -8.61
N VAL A 33 -1.00 19.88 -9.18
CA VAL A 33 0.03 18.87 -8.90
C VAL A 33 0.30 18.72 -7.41
N LEU A 34 0.45 19.84 -6.69
CA LEU A 34 0.67 19.80 -5.24
C LEU A 34 -0.49 19.13 -4.49
N LEU A 35 -1.72 19.39 -4.91
CA LEU A 35 -2.90 18.75 -4.33
C LEU A 35 -2.91 17.25 -4.57
N TRP A 36 -2.64 16.80 -5.79
CA TRP A 36 -2.58 15.39 -6.14
C TRP A 36 -1.45 14.67 -5.41
N MET A 37 -0.27 15.28 -5.34
CA MET A 37 0.85 14.74 -4.56
C MET A 37 0.52 14.64 -3.07
N LEU A 38 -0.19 15.60 -2.49
CA LEU A 38 -0.63 15.58 -1.11
C LEU A 38 -1.58 14.41 -0.85
N LEU A 39 -2.54 14.18 -1.74
CA LEU A 39 -3.47 13.04 -1.63
C LEU A 39 -2.74 11.70 -1.68
N ILE A 40 -1.78 11.55 -2.60
CA ILE A 40 -0.94 10.35 -2.69
C ILE A 40 -0.12 10.15 -1.41
N ALA A 41 0.49 11.21 -0.89
CA ALA A 41 1.32 11.14 0.32
C ALA A 41 0.49 10.74 1.56
N ILE A 42 -0.68 11.37 1.75
CA ILE A 42 -1.60 11.03 2.86
C ILE A 42 -2.09 9.59 2.74
N GLY A 43 -2.53 9.19 1.55
CA GLY A 43 -3.01 7.82 1.30
C GLY A 43 -1.93 6.77 1.55
N SER A 44 -0.72 6.99 1.06
CA SER A 44 0.42 6.08 1.22
C SER A 44 0.90 6.00 2.68
N GLY A 45 1.00 7.14 3.36
CA GLY A 45 1.40 7.19 4.77
C GLY A 45 0.38 6.52 5.69
N ALA A 46 -0.91 6.75 5.45
CA ALA A 46 -1.99 6.09 6.20
C ALA A 46 -2.02 4.57 5.93
N ALA A 47 -1.77 4.13 4.69
CA ALA A 47 -1.69 2.72 4.34
C ALA A 47 -0.55 2.01 5.08
N LEU A 48 0.64 2.61 5.13
CA LEU A 48 1.78 2.07 5.87
C LEU A 48 1.49 1.98 7.37
N SER A 49 0.98 3.05 7.96
CA SER A 49 0.61 3.08 9.38
C SER A 49 -0.43 2.02 9.73
N LEU A 50 -1.44 1.84 8.88
CA LEU A 50 -2.47 0.81 9.06
C LEU A 50 -1.87 -0.60 8.95
N ALA A 51 -0.98 -0.84 7.98
CA ALA A 51 -0.31 -2.14 7.80
C ALA A 51 0.50 -2.53 9.05
N LEU A 52 1.30 -1.61 9.60
CA LEU A 52 2.07 -1.85 10.82
C LEU A 52 1.16 -2.08 12.04
N THR A 53 0.07 -1.33 12.14
CA THR A 53 -0.94 -1.52 13.20
C THR A 53 -1.59 -2.91 13.11
N LEU A 54 -1.94 -3.37 11.90
CA LEU A 54 -2.52 -4.70 11.68
C LEU A 54 -1.54 -5.83 12.03
N ILE A 55 -0.26 -5.67 11.70
CA ILE A 55 0.80 -6.62 12.10
C ILE A 55 0.86 -6.70 13.63
N GLY A 56 0.91 -5.56 14.32
CA GLY A 56 0.95 -5.52 15.78
C GLY A 56 -0.28 -6.15 16.44
N LEU A 57 -1.49 -5.85 15.93
CA LEU A 57 -2.74 -6.39 16.48
C LEU A 57 -2.94 -7.90 16.24
N ARG A 58 -2.28 -8.48 15.25
CA ARG A 58 -2.40 -9.90 14.87
C ARG A 58 -1.24 -10.76 15.31
N SER A 59 -0.23 -10.16 15.90
CA SER A 59 0.91 -10.86 16.49
C SER A 59 0.59 -11.26 17.92
N GLN A 60 1.07 -12.42 18.33
CA GLN A 60 0.85 -12.95 19.69
C GLN A 60 1.75 -12.25 20.72
N ASN A 61 2.89 -11.76 20.30
CA ASN A 61 3.85 -11.06 21.15
C ASN A 61 4.63 -9.99 20.35
N PRO A 62 5.25 -9.03 21.03
CA PRO A 62 6.02 -7.94 20.37
C PRO A 62 7.16 -8.44 19.49
N GLN A 63 7.79 -9.54 19.86
CA GLN A 63 8.90 -10.10 19.10
C GLN A 63 8.44 -10.63 17.75
N GLN A 64 7.31 -11.35 17.71
CA GLN A 64 6.69 -11.80 16.47
C GLN A 64 6.27 -10.62 15.59
N ALA A 65 5.69 -9.57 16.19
CA ALA A 65 5.34 -8.35 15.46
C ALA A 65 6.56 -7.71 14.80
N SER A 66 7.67 -7.63 15.51
CA SER A 66 8.94 -7.08 15.00
C SER A 66 9.48 -7.89 13.83
N HIS A 67 9.52 -9.22 13.95
CA HIS A 67 9.97 -10.10 12.86
C HIS A 67 9.11 -9.98 11.61
N LEU A 68 7.77 -10.05 11.76
CA LEU A 68 6.83 -9.91 10.64
C LEU A 68 6.94 -8.54 9.98
N SER A 69 7.05 -7.48 10.77
CA SER A 69 7.22 -6.11 10.26
C SER A 69 8.54 -5.96 9.51
N GLY A 70 9.65 -6.49 10.07
CA GLY A 70 10.96 -6.46 9.43
C GLY A 70 10.98 -7.20 8.08
N MET A 71 10.39 -8.40 8.02
CA MET A 71 10.26 -9.16 6.77
C MET A 71 9.42 -8.42 5.74
N ALA A 72 8.26 -7.91 6.12
CA ALA A 72 7.37 -7.18 5.22
C ALA A 72 8.03 -5.91 4.67
N GLN A 73 8.73 -5.16 5.52
CA GLN A 73 9.45 -3.95 5.11
C GLN A 73 10.65 -4.25 4.23
N SER A 74 11.42 -5.30 4.52
CA SER A 74 12.57 -5.71 3.68
C SER A 74 12.13 -6.03 2.26
N VAL A 75 11.08 -6.82 2.10
CA VAL A 75 10.50 -7.12 0.79
C VAL A 75 9.95 -5.86 0.12
N GLY A 76 9.24 -5.02 0.86
CA GLY A 76 8.69 -3.76 0.38
C GLY A 76 9.76 -2.80 -0.13
N TYR A 77 10.88 -2.66 0.57
CA TYR A 77 12.01 -1.81 0.16
C TYR A 77 12.75 -2.36 -1.07
N LEU A 78 12.84 -3.68 -1.23
CA LEU A 78 13.37 -4.26 -2.46
C LEU A 78 12.51 -3.88 -3.67
N PHE A 79 11.19 -4.00 -3.56
CA PHE A 79 10.29 -3.55 -4.63
C PHE A 79 10.37 -2.03 -4.85
N ALA A 80 10.47 -1.26 -3.79
CA ALA A 80 10.61 0.20 -3.88
C ALA A 80 11.91 0.61 -4.60
N ALA A 81 13.00 -0.12 -4.40
CA ALA A 81 14.28 0.14 -5.09
C ALA A 81 14.20 -0.15 -6.60
N ILE A 82 13.44 -1.17 -7.00
CA ILE A 82 13.25 -1.52 -8.41
C ILE A 82 12.29 -0.53 -9.12
N GLY A 83 11.33 0.03 -8.40
CA GLY A 83 10.27 0.88 -8.93
C GLY A 83 10.77 2.00 -9.86
N PRO A 84 11.65 2.90 -9.41
CA PRO A 84 12.15 4.00 -10.23
C PRO A 84 12.87 3.54 -11.50
N VAL A 85 13.64 2.45 -11.42
CA VAL A 85 14.35 1.88 -12.57
C VAL A 85 13.36 1.34 -13.60
N LEU A 86 12.33 0.65 -13.15
CA LEU A 86 11.29 0.08 -14.02
C LEU A 86 10.46 1.19 -14.68
N LEU A 87 10.08 2.23 -13.95
CA LEU A 87 9.34 3.36 -14.50
C LEU A 87 10.17 4.16 -15.50
N GLY A 88 11.47 4.36 -15.22
CA GLY A 88 12.41 4.98 -16.14
C GLY A 88 12.58 4.19 -17.43
N ALA A 89 12.76 2.87 -17.33
CA ALA A 89 12.85 2.00 -18.49
C ALA A 89 11.57 1.99 -19.34
N LEU A 90 10.40 2.01 -18.73
CA LEU A 90 9.11 2.15 -19.43
C LEU A 90 9.04 3.45 -20.20
N TYR A 91 9.51 4.55 -19.62
CA TYR A 91 9.55 5.85 -20.28
C TYR A 91 10.56 5.84 -21.45
N ASP A 92 11.75 5.30 -21.25
CA ASP A 92 12.80 5.25 -22.29
C ASP A 92 12.36 4.43 -23.50
N LEU A 93 11.64 3.33 -23.30
CA LEU A 93 11.14 2.48 -24.36
C LEU A 93 9.94 3.07 -25.10
N THR A 94 9.08 3.82 -24.43
CA THR A 94 7.80 4.26 -25.00
C THR A 94 7.78 5.77 -25.31
N GLN A 95 8.76 6.53 -24.80
CA GLN A 95 8.82 8.00 -24.87
C GLN A 95 7.52 8.67 -24.39
N SER A 96 6.81 7.99 -23.46
CA SER A 96 5.54 8.43 -22.90
C SER A 96 5.45 8.06 -21.42
N TRP A 97 4.85 8.90 -20.61
CA TRP A 97 4.56 8.62 -19.20
C TRP A 97 3.30 7.77 -19.01
N THR A 98 2.48 7.60 -20.04
CA THR A 98 1.21 6.87 -19.94
C THR A 98 1.39 5.43 -19.45
N PRO A 99 2.32 4.60 -19.96
CA PRO A 99 2.52 3.24 -19.46
C PRO A 99 2.99 3.20 -18.01
N ALA A 100 3.85 4.14 -17.61
CA ALA A 100 4.32 4.23 -16.23
C ALA A 100 3.18 4.58 -15.26
N ILE A 101 2.31 5.51 -15.63
CA ILE A 101 1.13 5.90 -14.85
C ILE A 101 0.13 4.73 -14.77
N LEU A 102 -0.14 4.03 -15.86
CA LEU A 102 -1.01 2.85 -15.88
C LEU A 102 -0.47 1.74 -14.98
N PHE A 103 0.84 1.52 -14.98
CA PHE A 103 1.48 0.56 -14.08
C PHE A 103 1.29 0.94 -12.60
N LEU A 104 1.47 2.23 -12.26
CA LEU A 104 1.24 2.73 -10.91
C LEU A 104 -0.24 2.60 -10.49
N MET A 105 -1.18 2.89 -11.39
CA MET A 105 -2.61 2.72 -11.13
C MET A 105 -2.96 1.25 -10.89
N ALA A 106 -2.44 0.33 -11.71
CA ALA A 106 -2.65 -1.11 -11.52
C ALA A 106 -2.10 -1.58 -10.16
N THR A 107 -0.90 -1.13 -9.79
CA THR A 107 -0.30 -1.43 -8.48
C THR A 107 -1.15 -0.89 -7.33
N ALA A 108 -1.64 0.34 -7.43
CA ALA A 108 -2.51 0.93 -6.42
C ALA A 108 -3.86 0.19 -6.28
N MET A 109 -4.41 -0.32 -7.39
CA MET A 109 -5.61 -1.17 -7.38
C MET A 109 -5.34 -2.49 -6.65
N ILE A 110 -4.23 -3.16 -6.96
CA ILE A 110 -3.84 -4.41 -6.30
C ILE A 110 -3.68 -4.19 -4.79
N ILE A 111 -3.02 -3.12 -4.37
CA ILE A 111 -2.85 -2.76 -2.96
C ILE A 111 -4.21 -2.51 -2.29
N SER A 112 -5.13 -1.83 -2.96
CA SER A 112 -6.47 -1.57 -2.44
C SER A 112 -7.26 -2.87 -2.24
N LEU A 113 -7.22 -3.78 -3.20
CA LEU A 113 -7.91 -5.08 -3.15
C LEU A 113 -7.31 -6.00 -2.08
N THR A 114 -5.98 -6.06 -1.98
CA THR A 114 -5.29 -6.85 -0.95
C THR A 114 -5.52 -6.27 0.45
N GLY A 115 -5.64 -4.95 0.57
CA GLY A 115 -6.04 -4.27 1.81
C GLY A 115 -7.42 -4.68 2.32
N LEU A 116 -8.39 -4.88 1.42
CA LEU A 116 -9.71 -5.42 1.77
C LEU A 116 -9.62 -6.87 2.28
N GLY A 117 -8.75 -7.68 1.67
CA GLY A 117 -8.47 -9.05 2.11
C GLY A 117 -7.77 -9.11 3.47
N ALA A 118 -6.80 -8.24 3.69
CA ALA A 118 -6.05 -8.14 4.95
C ALA A 118 -6.93 -7.72 6.15
N GLY A 119 -8.07 -7.07 5.93
CA GLY A 119 -9.04 -6.73 6.97
C GLY A 119 -9.84 -7.92 7.52
N ARG A 120 -9.61 -9.18 7.12
CA ARG A 120 -10.31 -10.37 7.63
C ARG A 120 -9.80 -10.73 9.02
N ASN A 121 -10.72 -11.17 9.90
CA ASN A 121 -10.43 -11.61 11.27
C ASN A 121 -9.72 -12.97 11.29
N GLN A 122 -8.41 -13.00 11.09
CA GLN A 122 -7.60 -14.20 11.26
C GLN A 122 -6.29 -13.85 11.96
N TYR A 123 -5.94 -14.62 13.00
CA TYR A 123 -4.62 -14.53 13.62
C TYR A 123 -3.58 -15.25 12.75
N VAL A 124 -2.40 -14.70 12.66
CA VAL A 124 -1.26 -15.36 12.03
C VAL A 124 -0.74 -16.41 13.02
N LEU A 125 -0.84 -17.69 12.69
CA LEU A 125 -0.39 -18.81 13.49
C LEU A 125 -1.28 -19.16 14.73
N GLN A 126 -2.31 -20.00 14.51
CA GLN A 126 -3.05 -20.68 15.60
C GLN A 126 -2.53 -22.10 15.90
N HIS A 127 -1.37 -22.49 15.40
CA HIS A 127 -0.94 -23.90 15.43
C HIS A 127 -0.30 -24.40 16.74
N GLU A 128 -0.20 -23.61 17.81
CA GLU A 128 0.52 -24.02 19.01
C GLU A 128 -0.35 -24.33 20.23
N LYS A 129 -1.68 -24.36 20.10
CA LYS A 129 -2.59 -24.62 21.24
C LYS A 129 -3.26 -25.99 21.27
N GLN A 130 -2.84 -26.95 20.44
CA GLN A 130 -3.41 -28.32 20.44
C GLN A 130 -2.41 -29.43 20.83
N ALA A 131 -1.26 -29.10 21.39
CA ALA A 131 -0.27 -30.08 21.84
C ALA A 131 0.13 -29.81 23.30
N SER A 132 -0.87 -29.81 24.23
CA SER A 132 -0.61 -29.96 25.67
C SER A 132 -1.83 -30.53 26.37
#